data_188d910732c60c687de0ac1c9a574f78
#
_entry.id   188d910732c60c687de0ac1c9a574f78
#
_cell.length_a   1.000
_cell.length_b   1.000
_cell.length_c   1.000
_cell.angle_alpha   90.00
_cell.angle_beta   90.00
_cell.angle_gamma   90.00
#
_symmetry.space_group_name_H-M   'P 1'
#
loop_
_entity.id
_entity.type
_entity.pdbx_description
1 polymer ?
#
loop_
_entity_poly.entity_id
_entity_poly.type
_entity_poly.pdbx_seq_one_letter_code
_entity_poly.pdbx_strand_id
1 'polypeptide(L)'
;MSQPEATIVELWRYPVKSMQGERVERVALDASGFDADRRFGVVTPDGFVLSGKSEPRILGASASVRADGEIEIELPHGVSTASDDPEVDALLSAWLDRPLRLHRAGASEQFVIHHHTDPEDETKTKDFSTPPGAYYDSRSTVHLLSLSSLRAANSAYDGGQWDVRRFRPNVVVSFGDDDGYVEEAWVGTTVALGAVPALVRKRTDRCVLTTRAQPGLDRDLQIYRSLLKSNHGNLGIYLVPQAAGTIAVGEKVSAS
;
A
#
# COMPACT_ATOMS: atom_id res chain seq x y z
N MET A 1 -14.07 28.98 -5.06
CA MET A 1 -14.48 27.99 -4.06
C MET A 1 -13.22 27.57 -3.31
N SER A 2 -13.23 27.52 -1.98
CA SER A 2 -12.09 27.04 -1.21
C SER A 2 -11.84 25.56 -1.55
N GLN A 3 -10.58 25.16 -1.68
CA GLN A 3 -10.21 23.75 -1.83
C GLN A 3 -10.66 22.96 -0.59
N PRO A 4 -11.05 21.69 -0.73
CA PRO A 4 -11.44 20.87 0.41
C PRO A 4 -10.26 20.70 1.38
N GLU A 5 -10.57 20.67 2.67
CA GLU A 5 -9.61 20.36 3.75
C GLU A 5 -10.00 19.04 4.40
N ALA A 6 -9.02 18.19 4.67
CA ALA A 6 -9.21 16.90 5.32
C ALA A 6 -8.41 16.79 6.63
N THR A 7 -8.74 15.79 7.42
CA THR A 7 -7.96 15.40 8.61
C THR A 7 -7.40 14.00 8.42
N ILE A 8 -6.13 13.79 8.76
CA ILE A 8 -5.52 12.44 8.80
C ILE A 8 -6.17 11.65 9.93
N VAL A 9 -6.80 10.53 9.60
CA VAL A 9 -7.47 9.65 10.58
C VAL A 9 -6.76 8.34 10.82
N GLU A 10 -5.95 7.88 9.84
CA GLU A 10 -5.09 6.71 9.99
C GLU A 10 -3.80 6.90 9.20
N LEU A 11 -2.71 6.37 9.75
CA LEU A 11 -1.43 6.20 9.05
C LEU A 11 -1.08 4.72 9.05
N TRP A 12 -0.68 4.22 7.87
CA TRP A 12 -0.33 2.82 7.66
C TRP A 12 1.08 2.69 7.09
N ARG A 13 1.87 1.80 7.65
CA ARG A 13 3.19 1.42 7.17
C ARG A 13 3.19 -0.06 6.80
N TYR A 14 3.80 -0.41 5.68
CA TYR A 14 3.87 -1.77 5.16
C TYR A 14 5.33 -2.16 4.96
N PRO A 15 6.04 -2.62 6.00
CA PRO A 15 7.48 -2.85 5.93
C PRO A 15 7.89 -3.85 4.85
N VAL A 16 7.09 -4.91 4.66
CA VAL A 16 7.32 -5.95 3.66
C VAL A 16 6.31 -5.83 2.52
N LYS A 17 6.81 -5.89 1.27
CA LYS A 17 5.97 -5.91 0.08
C LYS A 17 4.88 -6.97 0.17
N SER A 18 3.64 -6.57 -0.07
CA SER A 18 2.42 -7.40 -0.10
C SER A 18 1.96 -8.01 1.23
N MET A 19 2.76 -8.05 2.29
CA MET A 19 2.27 -8.43 3.61
C MET A 19 1.34 -7.35 4.18
N GLN A 20 0.48 -7.69 5.13
CA GLN A 20 -0.29 -6.72 5.90
C GLN A 20 0.67 -5.77 6.62
N GLY A 21 0.22 -4.55 6.84
CA GLY A 21 1.01 -3.52 7.53
C GLY A 21 0.54 -3.28 8.96
N GLU A 22 1.09 -2.24 9.53
CA GLU A 22 0.78 -1.75 10.87
C GLU A 22 0.18 -0.34 10.81
N ARG A 23 -0.65 0.00 11.80
CA ARG A 23 -1.09 1.37 12.04
C ARG A 23 -0.06 2.08 12.91
N VAL A 24 0.23 3.32 12.60
CA VAL A 24 1.14 4.17 13.37
C VAL A 24 0.48 5.52 13.67
N GLU A 25 0.78 6.10 14.82
CA GLU A 25 0.26 7.42 15.19
C GLU A 25 1.05 8.56 14.55
N ARG A 26 2.32 8.30 14.22
CA ARG A 26 3.25 9.25 13.64
C ARG A 26 4.28 8.53 12.78
N VAL A 27 4.72 9.18 11.68
CA VAL A 27 5.75 8.62 10.81
C VAL A 27 6.58 9.72 10.16
N ALA A 28 7.88 9.50 10.04
CA ALA A 28 8.77 10.30 9.21
C ALA A 28 8.61 9.92 7.74
N LEU A 29 8.73 10.89 6.85
CA LEU A 29 8.66 10.67 5.40
C LEU A 29 9.55 11.66 4.65
N ASP A 30 9.94 11.27 3.46
CA ASP A 30 10.64 12.09 2.48
C ASP A 30 10.23 11.67 1.05
N ALA A 31 10.94 12.12 0.03
CA ALA A 31 10.67 11.77 -1.38
C ALA A 31 10.70 10.25 -1.64
N SER A 32 11.36 9.45 -0.79
CA SER A 32 11.38 7.99 -0.87
C SER A 32 10.16 7.31 -0.23
N GLY A 33 9.25 8.07 0.38
CA GLY A 33 8.03 7.62 1.05
C GLY A 33 8.14 7.61 2.57
N PHE A 34 7.32 6.81 3.22
CA PHE A 34 7.36 6.62 4.68
C PHE A 34 8.62 5.87 5.09
N ASP A 35 9.18 6.25 6.23
CA ASP A 35 10.29 5.51 6.82
C ASP A 35 9.90 4.05 7.07
N ALA A 36 10.82 3.14 6.70
CA ALA A 36 10.65 1.69 6.73
C ALA A 36 9.49 1.11 5.90
N ASP A 37 8.81 1.91 5.05
CA ASP A 37 7.73 1.40 4.21
C ASP A 37 8.29 0.67 2.98
N ARG A 38 7.86 -0.59 2.77
CA ARG A 38 8.23 -1.45 1.62
C ARG A 38 9.75 -1.59 1.39
N ARG A 39 10.51 -1.57 2.49
CA ARG A 39 11.98 -1.78 2.46
C ARG A 39 12.37 -3.23 2.32
N PHE A 40 11.45 -4.15 2.56
CA PHE A 40 11.67 -5.58 2.43
C PHE A 40 10.76 -6.19 1.37
N GLY A 41 11.27 -7.24 0.73
CA GLY A 41 10.52 -8.10 -0.19
C GLY A 41 10.89 -9.56 0.01
N VAL A 42 9.96 -10.45 -0.28
CA VAL A 42 10.24 -11.88 -0.35
C VAL A 42 10.66 -12.20 -1.78
N VAL A 43 11.84 -12.77 -1.95
CA VAL A 43 12.44 -13.00 -3.27
C VAL A 43 12.81 -14.47 -3.46
N THR A 44 12.74 -14.94 -4.68
CA THR A 44 13.22 -16.26 -5.10
C THR A 44 14.74 -16.25 -5.29
N PRO A 45 15.42 -17.42 -5.35
CA PRO A 45 16.87 -17.49 -5.58
C PRO A 45 17.35 -16.83 -6.86
N ASP A 46 16.52 -16.80 -7.90
CA ASP A 46 16.77 -16.12 -9.18
C ASP A 46 16.44 -14.63 -9.17
N GLY A 47 16.10 -14.07 -7.99
CA GLY A 47 15.89 -12.63 -7.80
C GLY A 47 14.49 -12.14 -8.13
N PHE A 48 13.53 -13.04 -8.33
CA PHE A 48 12.14 -12.68 -8.58
C PHE A 48 11.44 -12.22 -7.30
N VAL A 49 10.75 -11.07 -7.35
CA VAL A 49 10.04 -10.51 -6.20
C VAL A 49 8.61 -11.03 -6.13
N LEU A 50 8.26 -11.69 -5.03
CA LEU A 50 6.88 -12.10 -4.79
C LEU A 50 5.97 -10.90 -4.54
N SER A 51 4.76 -11.01 -5.05
CA SER A 51 3.70 -10.04 -4.79
C SER A 51 2.37 -10.77 -4.54
N GLY A 52 1.44 -10.13 -3.85
CA GLY A 52 0.09 -10.69 -3.68
C GLY A 52 -0.70 -10.89 -4.98
N LYS A 53 -0.15 -10.46 -6.12
CA LYS A 53 -0.69 -10.78 -7.45
C LYS A 53 -0.23 -12.16 -7.91
N SER A 54 1.08 -12.45 -7.78
CA SER A 54 1.68 -13.71 -8.19
C SER A 54 1.62 -14.81 -7.12
N GLU A 55 1.57 -14.43 -5.83
CA GLU A 55 1.47 -15.32 -4.68
C GLU A 55 0.49 -14.73 -3.65
N PRO A 56 -0.81 -14.96 -3.80
CA PRO A 56 -1.81 -14.37 -2.90
C PRO A 56 -1.67 -14.75 -1.42
N ARG A 57 -1.07 -15.90 -1.11
CA ARG A 57 -0.86 -16.34 0.28
C ARG A 57 -0.05 -15.33 1.10
N ILE A 58 0.84 -14.55 0.45
CA ILE A 58 1.66 -13.53 1.13
C ILE A 58 0.83 -12.45 1.83
N LEU A 59 -0.41 -12.22 1.38
CA LEU A 59 -1.36 -11.31 2.03
C LEU A 59 -1.84 -11.80 3.39
N GLY A 60 -1.59 -13.08 3.70
CA GLY A 60 -1.95 -13.69 4.99
C GLY A 60 -0.98 -13.37 6.12
N ALA A 61 0.24 -12.93 5.82
CA ALA A 61 1.21 -12.51 6.81
C ALA A 61 1.10 -11.02 7.11
N SER A 62 1.57 -10.60 8.29
CA SER A 62 1.72 -9.18 8.67
C SER A 62 3.17 -8.86 9.01
N ALA A 63 3.51 -7.57 8.92
CA ALA A 63 4.83 -7.09 9.28
C ALA A 63 4.73 -5.74 10.01
N SER A 64 5.57 -5.57 11.03
CA SER A 64 5.70 -4.36 11.82
C SER A 64 7.18 -4.02 12.05
N VAL A 65 7.46 -2.75 12.37
CA VAL A 65 8.82 -2.30 12.68
C VAL A 65 9.04 -2.34 14.19
N ARG A 66 10.07 -3.04 14.62
CA ARG A 66 10.50 -3.12 16.02
C ARG A 66 11.21 -1.83 16.44
N ALA A 67 11.38 -1.63 17.75
CA ALA A 67 12.04 -0.46 18.31
C ALA A 67 13.53 -0.32 17.91
N ASP A 68 14.20 -1.43 17.57
CA ASP A 68 15.57 -1.48 17.06
C ASP A 68 15.68 -1.22 15.55
N GLY A 69 14.55 -1.03 14.87
CA GLY A 69 14.48 -0.78 13.41
C GLY A 69 14.42 -2.05 12.54
N GLU A 70 14.54 -3.24 13.15
CA GLU A 70 14.29 -4.51 12.46
C GLU A 70 12.80 -4.77 12.29
N ILE A 71 12.47 -5.74 11.43
CA ILE A 71 11.08 -6.07 11.09
C ILE A 71 10.67 -7.35 11.81
N GLU A 72 9.54 -7.31 12.50
CA GLU A 72 8.85 -8.51 12.96
C GLU A 72 7.83 -8.94 11.91
N ILE A 73 7.78 -10.24 11.63
CA ILE A 73 6.86 -10.85 10.68
C ILE A 73 6.02 -11.89 11.41
N GLU A 74 4.72 -11.74 11.33
CA GLU A 74 3.76 -12.73 11.81
C GLU A 74 3.19 -13.49 10.62
N LEU A 75 3.49 -14.79 10.57
CA LEU A 75 2.96 -15.71 9.57
C LEU A 75 1.57 -16.23 9.99
N PRO A 76 0.76 -16.74 9.06
CA PRO A 76 -0.48 -17.43 9.42
C PRO A 76 -0.24 -18.52 10.46
N HIS A 77 -1.21 -18.75 11.34
CA HIS A 77 -1.16 -19.72 12.45
C HIS A 77 -0.27 -19.30 13.64
N GLY A 78 0.09 -18.00 13.75
CA GLY A 78 0.76 -17.46 14.93
C GLY A 78 2.25 -17.77 15.02
N VAL A 79 2.88 -18.08 13.90
CA VAL A 79 4.34 -18.22 13.83
C VAL A 79 4.95 -16.84 13.60
N SER A 80 5.79 -16.37 14.54
CA SER A 80 6.49 -15.09 14.44
C SER A 80 7.99 -15.32 14.18
N THR A 81 8.60 -14.42 13.42
CA THR A 81 10.03 -14.35 13.13
C THR A 81 10.45 -12.90 12.94
N ALA A 82 11.73 -12.62 12.89
CA ALA A 82 12.25 -11.27 12.67
C ALA A 82 13.18 -11.22 11.45
N SER A 83 13.42 -10.03 10.92
CA SER A 83 14.29 -9.85 9.75
C SER A 83 15.77 -10.20 10.01
N ASP A 84 16.18 -10.18 11.27
CA ASP A 84 17.52 -10.57 11.74
C ASP A 84 17.59 -12.03 12.25
N ASP A 85 16.48 -12.78 12.21
CA ASP A 85 16.45 -14.19 12.57
C ASP A 85 17.12 -15.04 11.47
N PRO A 86 18.15 -15.85 11.78
CA PRO A 86 18.78 -16.72 10.79
C PRO A 86 17.84 -17.75 10.15
N GLU A 87 16.70 -18.06 10.80
CA GLU A 87 15.71 -19.02 10.31
C GLU A 87 14.61 -18.37 9.44
N VAL A 88 14.60 -17.04 9.28
CA VAL A 88 13.51 -16.33 8.56
C VAL A 88 13.31 -16.86 7.14
N ASP A 89 14.38 -17.11 6.40
CA ASP A 89 14.32 -17.63 5.03
C ASP A 89 13.75 -19.06 4.99
N ALA A 90 14.14 -19.90 5.95
CA ALA A 90 13.62 -21.27 6.07
C ALA A 90 12.11 -21.26 6.42
N LEU A 91 11.68 -20.40 7.34
CA LEU A 91 10.27 -20.26 7.72
C LEU A 91 9.42 -19.76 6.55
N LEU A 92 9.88 -18.74 5.81
CA LEU A 92 9.19 -18.24 4.61
C LEU A 92 9.11 -19.31 3.52
N SER A 93 10.21 -20.06 3.32
CA SER A 93 10.27 -21.13 2.32
C SER A 93 9.33 -22.27 2.66
N ALA A 94 9.26 -22.69 3.94
CA ALA A 94 8.37 -23.72 4.41
C ALA A 94 6.89 -23.29 4.29
N TRP A 95 6.59 -22.03 4.62
CA TRP A 95 5.22 -21.50 4.52
C TRP A 95 4.69 -21.46 3.08
N LEU A 96 5.53 -21.05 2.12
CA LEU A 96 5.13 -20.89 0.73
C LEU A 96 5.55 -22.03 -0.21
N ASP A 97 6.05 -23.16 0.35
CA ASP A 97 6.41 -24.41 -0.34
C ASP A 97 7.41 -24.24 -1.48
N ARG A 98 8.39 -23.33 -1.32
CA ARG A 98 9.48 -23.11 -2.30
C ARG A 98 10.65 -22.34 -1.70
N PRO A 99 11.87 -22.44 -2.27
CA PRO A 99 13.02 -21.66 -1.80
C PRO A 99 12.76 -20.16 -1.90
N LEU A 100 12.87 -19.45 -0.77
CA LEU A 100 12.64 -18.01 -0.66
C LEU A 100 13.63 -17.40 0.32
N ARG A 101 13.83 -16.10 0.20
CA ARG A 101 14.55 -15.30 1.20
C ARG A 101 13.85 -13.96 1.44
N LEU A 102 13.99 -13.45 2.65
CA LEU A 102 13.65 -12.07 2.97
C LEU A 102 14.81 -11.18 2.52
N HIS A 103 14.54 -10.17 1.72
CA HIS A 103 15.58 -9.29 1.20
C HIS A 103 15.26 -7.84 1.55
N ARG A 104 16.22 -7.16 2.19
CA ARG A 104 16.18 -5.71 2.43
C ARG A 104 16.73 -4.99 1.22
N ALA A 105 15.98 -4.07 0.64
CA ALA A 105 16.42 -3.28 -0.51
C ALA A 105 17.61 -2.38 -0.14
N GLY A 106 18.73 -2.53 -0.83
CA GLY A 106 19.85 -1.59 -0.76
C GLY A 106 19.49 -0.25 -1.39
N ALA A 107 20.07 0.84 -0.93
CA ALA A 107 19.67 2.21 -1.28
C ALA A 107 19.60 2.50 -2.80
N SER A 108 20.43 1.83 -3.61
CA SER A 108 20.49 1.97 -5.07
C SER A 108 19.88 0.81 -5.83
N GLU A 109 19.43 -0.25 -5.14
CA GLU A 109 18.88 -1.44 -5.78
C GLU A 109 17.50 -1.17 -6.38
N GLN A 110 17.29 -1.70 -7.58
CA GLN A 110 16.01 -1.72 -8.27
C GLN A 110 15.63 -3.17 -8.60
N PHE A 111 14.36 -3.46 -8.56
CA PHE A 111 13.84 -4.81 -8.78
C PHE A 111 12.84 -4.78 -9.93
N VAL A 112 12.75 -5.89 -10.64
CA VAL A 112 11.70 -6.11 -11.62
C VAL A 112 10.56 -6.87 -10.95
N ILE A 113 9.36 -6.34 -11.06
CA ILE A 113 8.14 -6.96 -10.56
C ILE A 113 7.24 -7.25 -11.74
N HIS A 114 6.78 -8.48 -11.88
CA HIS A 114 5.77 -8.83 -12.87
C HIS A 114 4.37 -8.49 -12.33
N HIS A 115 3.70 -7.64 -13.05
CA HIS A 115 2.33 -7.27 -12.77
C HIS A 115 1.36 -8.05 -13.65
N HIS A 116 0.41 -8.76 -13.05
CA HIS A 116 -0.77 -9.20 -13.78
C HIS A 116 -1.61 -7.96 -14.13
N THR A 117 -1.85 -7.77 -15.40
CA THR A 117 -2.56 -6.59 -15.92
C THR A 117 -4.06 -6.81 -16.03
N ASP A 118 -4.50 -8.06 -16.03
CA ASP A 118 -5.89 -8.45 -16.17
C ASP A 118 -6.32 -9.32 -14.97
N PRO A 119 -7.34 -8.94 -14.21
CA PRO A 119 -7.81 -9.74 -13.06
C PRO A 119 -8.47 -11.07 -13.45
N GLU A 120 -8.85 -11.23 -14.71
CA GLU A 120 -9.50 -12.44 -15.25
C GLU A 120 -8.55 -13.31 -16.06
N ASP A 121 -7.39 -12.76 -16.46
CA ASP A 121 -6.36 -13.47 -17.25
C ASP A 121 -4.98 -13.25 -16.62
N GLU A 122 -4.60 -14.14 -15.73
CA GLU A 122 -3.31 -14.08 -14.99
C GLU A 122 -2.09 -14.33 -15.91
N THR A 123 -2.28 -14.70 -17.17
CA THR A 123 -1.17 -14.84 -18.13
C THR A 123 -0.70 -13.51 -18.70
N LYS A 124 -1.54 -12.47 -18.62
CA LYS A 124 -1.20 -11.12 -19.06
C LYS A 124 -0.37 -10.41 -18.01
N THR A 125 0.92 -10.38 -18.22
CA THR A 125 1.87 -9.71 -17.32
C THR A 125 2.57 -8.53 -18.00
N LYS A 126 3.00 -7.58 -17.18
CA LYS A 126 3.85 -6.46 -17.58
C LYS A 126 4.93 -6.24 -16.51
N ASP A 127 6.15 -6.07 -16.95
CA ASP A 127 7.26 -5.78 -16.06
C ASP A 127 7.25 -4.31 -15.62
N PHE A 128 7.58 -4.12 -14.36
CA PHE A 128 7.73 -2.81 -13.74
C PHE A 128 9.02 -2.78 -12.92
N SER A 129 9.86 -1.76 -13.16
CA SER A 129 11.04 -1.52 -12.33
C SER A 129 10.67 -0.66 -11.13
N THR A 130 11.00 -1.13 -9.93
CA THR A 130 10.76 -0.38 -8.69
C THR A 130 11.61 0.89 -8.65
N PRO A 131 11.22 1.90 -7.84
CA PRO A 131 12.16 2.94 -7.46
C PRO A 131 13.34 2.34 -6.66
N PRO A 132 14.53 3.00 -6.65
CA PRO A 132 15.66 2.53 -5.86
C PRO A 132 15.33 2.45 -4.37
N GLY A 133 15.87 1.44 -3.71
CA GLY A 133 15.83 1.31 -2.26
C GLY A 133 14.47 0.86 -1.66
N ALA A 134 13.49 0.50 -2.49
CA ALA A 134 12.19 0.05 -2.00
C ALA A 134 11.41 -0.78 -3.02
N TYR A 135 10.44 -1.56 -2.53
CA TYR A 135 9.61 -2.47 -3.33
C TYR A 135 8.25 -1.85 -3.72
N TYR A 136 8.20 -0.57 -4.04
CA TYR A 136 6.98 0.08 -4.51
C TYR A 136 6.57 -0.37 -5.92
N ASP A 137 5.28 -0.43 -6.16
CA ASP A 137 4.68 -0.68 -7.48
C ASP A 137 4.52 0.61 -8.32
N SER A 138 5.00 1.74 -7.83
CA SER A 138 4.86 3.06 -8.44
C SER A 138 6.06 3.93 -8.08
N ARG A 139 6.34 4.93 -8.92
CA ARG A 139 7.29 6.00 -8.59
C ARG A 139 6.72 7.03 -7.62
N SER A 140 5.43 6.95 -7.32
CA SER A 140 4.77 7.74 -6.28
C SER A 140 4.79 6.93 -4.99
N THR A 141 5.37 7.49 -3.96
CA THR A 141 5.79 6.73 -2.77
C THR A 141 4.77 6.78 -1.63
N VAL A 142 3.74 7.64 -1.74
CA VAL A 142 2.66 7.74 -0.76
C VAL A 142 1.31 7.57 -1.44
N HIS A 143 0.48 6.68 -0.93
CA HIS A 143 -0.91 6.49 -1.33
C HIS A 143 -1.82 7.09 -0.26
N LEU A 144 -2.66 8.04 -0.65
CA LEU A 144 -3.70 8.63 0.19
C LEU A 144 -5.09 8.16 -0.29
N LEU A 145 -5.92 7.80 0.66
CA LEU A 145 -7.30 7.36 0.45
C LEU A 145 -8.23 8.09 1.42
N SER A 146 -9.37 8.58 0.94
CA SER A 146 -10.37 9.19 1.81
C SER A 146 -11.47 8.22 2.24
N LEU A 147 -12.05 8.47 3.41
CA LEU A 147 -13.24 7.76 3.86
C LEU A 147 -14.46 8.08 2.99
N SER A 148 -14.53 9.28 2.40
CA SER A 148 -15.58 9.65 1.45
C SER A 148 -15.54 8.79 0.19
N SER A 149 -14.35 8.54 -0.37
CA SER A 149 -14.15 7.63 -1.50
C SER A 149 -14.56 6.18 -1.18
N LEU A 150 -14.26 5.71 0.04
CA LEU A 150 -14.71 4.38 0.47
C LEU A 150 -16.24 4.30 0.58
N ARG A 151 -16.89 5.35 1.13
CA ARG A 151 -18.36 5.42 1.16
C ARG A 151 -18.96 5.43 -0.24
N ALA A 152 -18.43 6.25 -1.15
CA ALA A 152 -18.89 6.32 -2.54
C ALA A 152 -18.75 4.96 -3.25
N ALA A 153 -17.63 4.27 -3.07
CA ALA A 153 -17.41 2.95 -3.63
C ALA A 153 -18.36 1.90 -3.04
N ASN A 154 -18.61 1.95 -1.72
CA ASN A 154 -19.58 1.09 -1.05
C ASN A 154 -21.01 1.35 -1.54
N SER A 155 -21.38 2.60 -1.78
CA SER A 155 -22.70 2.96 -2.35
C SER A 155 -22.89 2.43 -3.77
N ALA A 156 -21.80 2.29 -4.54
CA ALA A 156 -21.83 1.69 -5.87
C ALA A 156 -21.91 0.15 -5.85
N TYR A 157 -21.48 -0.48 -4.78
CA TYR A 157 -21.57 -1.92 -4.53
C TYR A 157 -21.56 -2.20 -3.03
N ASP A 158 -22.72 -2.31 -2.43
CA ASP A 158 -22.96 -2.47 -0.98
C ASP A 158 -22.69 -3.90 -0.46
N GLY A 159 -22.59 -4.89 -1.35
CA GLY A 159 -22.21 -6.27 -1.01
C GLY A 159 -20.72 -6.46 -0.73
N GLY A 160 -19.88 -5.45 -0.96
CA GLY A 160 -18.43 -5.54 -0.82
C GLY A 160 -17.93 -5.23 0.60
N GLN A 161 -16.88 -5.93 1.02
CA GLN A 161 -16.13 -5.57 2.22
C GLN A 161 -15.10 -4.48 1.87
N TRP A 162 -15.50 -3.20 1.92
CA TRP A 162 -14.70 -2.02 1.56
C TRP A 162 -13.74 -1.60 2.69
N ASP A 163 -12.86 -2.50 3.08
CA ASP A 163 -11.84 -2.28 4.10
C ASP A 163 -10.60 -1.59 3.51
N VAL A 164 -10.04 -0.61 4.20
CA VAL A 164 -8.83 0.14 3.79
C VAL A 164 -7.65 -0.78 3.47
N ARG A 165 -7.53 -1.91 4.17
CA ARG A 165 -6.45 -2.89 3.99
C ARG A 165 -6.37 -3.44 2.57
N ARG A 166 -7.52 -3.58 1.87
CA ARG A 166 -7.53 -4.02 0.46
C ARG A 166 -6.77 -3.06 -0.46
N PHE A 167 -6.80 -1.78 -0.12
CA PHE A 167 -6.26 -0.70 -0.94
C PHE A 167 -4.87 -0.26 -0.51
N ARG A 168 -4.44 -0.64 0.70
CA ARG A 168 -3.10 -0.42 1.24
C ARG A 168 -2.65 1.04 1.19
N PRO A 169 -3.45 2.00 1.66
CA PRO A 169 -3.03 3.39 1.73
C PRO A 169 -1.97 3.60 2.81
N ASN A 170 -1.13 4.61 2.63
CA ASN A 170 -0.25 5.10 3.68
C ASN A 170 -0.97 6.13 4.56
N VAL A 171 -1.83 6.95 3.95
CA VAL A 171 -2.59 7.99 4.63
C VAL A 171 -4.08 7.78 4.37
N VAL A 172 -4.87 7.68 5.42
CA VAL A 172 -6.33 7.73 5.34
C VAL A 172 -6.80 9.07 5.88
N VAL A 173 -7.63 9.75 5.10
CA VAL A 173 -8.17 11.06 5.50
C VAL A 173 -9.68 11.06 5.58
N SER A 174 -10.21 11.99 6.39
CA SER A 174 -11.64 12.29 6.47
C SER A 174 -11.90 13.73 6.02
N PHE A 175 -12.89 13.91 5.17
CA PHE A 175 -13.48 15.18 4.80
C PHE A 175 -14.79 15.46 5.58
N GLY A 176 -14.95 14.84 6.75
CA GLY A 176 -16.21 14.87 7.49
C GLY A 176 -17.31 14.10 6.77
N ASP A 177 -18.46 14.74 6.56
CA ASP A 177 -19.65 14.13 5.94
C ASP A 177 -19.67 14.26 4.40
N ASP A 178 -18.63 14.86 3.78
CA ASP A 178 -18.56 14.97 2.32
C ASP A 178 -18.52 13.57 1.68
N ASP A 179 -19.26 13.43 0.58
CA ASP A 179 -19.35 12.21 -0.19
C ASP A 179 -18.66 12.33 -1.56
N GLY A 180 -18.32 11.19 -2.12
CA GLY A 180 -17.66 11.12 -3.43
C GLY A 180 -16.15 11.00 -3.33
N TYR A 181 -15.50 11.12 -4.46
CA TYR A 181 -14.03 10.99 -4.62
C TYR A 181 -13.36 12.36 -4.42
N VAL A 182 -13.53 12.94 -3.22
CA VAL A 182 -13.20 14.35 -2.92
C VAL A 182 -11.73 14.64 -3.09
N GLU A 183 -10.83 13.74 -2.66
CA GLU A 183 -9.38 13.90 -2.79
C GLU A 183 -8.90 13.99 -4.25
N GLU A 184 -9.67 13.50 -5.20
CA GLU A 184 -9.30 13.57 -6.63
C GLU A 184 -9.22 15.01 -7.16
N ALA A 185 -9.90 15.95 -6.50
CA ALA A 185 -9.81 17.38 -6.84
C ALA A 185 -8.40 17.95 -6.63
N TRP A 186 -7.56 17.28 -5.86
CA TRP A 186 -6.17 17.67 -5.62
C TRP A 186 -5.19 17.21 -6.71
N VAL A 187 -5.61 16.38 -7.65
CA VAL A 187 -4.70 15.86 -8.69
C VAL A 187 -4.08 17.00 -9.51
N GLY A 188 -2.76 17.00 -9.61
CA GLY A 188 -1.98 18.04 -10.29
C GLY A 188 -1.62 19.25 -9.41
N THR A 189 -2.03 19.26 -8.14
CA THR A 189 -1.68 20.32 -7.18
C THR A 189 -0.67 19.83 -6.13
N THR A 190 -0.14 20.76 -5.35
CA THR A 190 0.59 20.43 -4.11
C THR A 190 -0.38 20.52 -2.93
N VAL A 191 -0.32 19.54 -2.04
CA VAL A 191 -1.03 19.56 -0.76
C VAL A 191 -0.04 19.59 0.39
N ALA A 192 -0.43 20.16 1.51
CA ALA A 192 0.28 20.07 2.76
C ALA A 192 -0.25 18.84 3.53
N LEU A 193 0.58 17.85 3.80
CA LEU A 193 0.32 16.77 4.77
C LEU A 193 0.86 17.26 6.13
N GLY A 194 0.01 17.82 6.98
CA GLY A 194 0.52 18.60 8.11
C GLY A 194 1.47 19.71 7.62
N ALA A 195 2.74 19.64 8.00
CA ALA A 195 3.78 20.59 7.55
C ALA A 195 4.53 20.14 6.30
N VAL A 196 4.29 18.93 5.76
CA VAL A 196 5.05 18.35 4.65
C VAL A 196 4.35 18.59 3.32
N PRO A 197 4.93 19.40 2.40
CA PRO A 197 4.38 19.57 1.07
C PRO A 197 4.54 18.29 0.24
N ALA A 198 3.49 17.92 -0.47
CA ALA A 198 3.48 16.74 -1.33
C ALA A 198 2.77 17.02 -2.66
N LEU A 199 3.41 16.68 -3.77
CA LEU A 199 2.81 16.79 -5.11
C LEU A 199 1.83 15.63 -5.34
N VAL A 200 0.59 15.92 -5.63
CA VAL A 200 -0.42 14.93 -6.04
C VAL A 200 -0.26 14.63 -7.52
N ARG A 201 0.27 13.46 -7.84
CA ARG A 201 0.63 13.11 -9.21
C ARG A 201 -0.50 12.60 -10.06
N LYS A 202 -1.33 11.73 -9.50
CA LYS A 202 -2.41 11.08 -10.24
C LYS A 202 -3.40 10.39 -9.29
N ARG A 203 -4.56 10.03 -9.82
CA ARG A 203 -5.45 9.06 -9.18
C ARG A 203 -4.76 7.71 -9.09
N THR A 204 -5.13 6.90 -8.07
CA THR A 204 -4.59 5.56 -7.88
C THR A 204 -5.38 4.54 -8.66
N ASP A 205 -4.82 4.05 -9.75
CA ASP A 205 -5.34 2.93 -10.52
C ASP A 205 -5.29 1.64 -9.67
N ARG A 206 -6.42 0.95 -9.62
CA ARG A 206 -6.55 -0.29 -8.84
C ARG A 206 -6.34 -1.51 -9.72
N CYS A 207 -5.93 -2.60 -9.10
CA CYS A 207 -5.63 -3.85 -9.78
C CYS A 207 -6.22 -5.04 -9.03
N VAL A 208 -6.03 -6.24 -9.56
CA VAL A 208 -6.52 -7.50 -9.00
C VAL A 208 -6.19 -7.72 -7.51
N LEU A 209 -5.13 -7.10 -6.98
CA LEU A 209 -4.74 -7.23 -5.57
C LEU A 209 -5.89 -6.87 -4.62
N THR A 210 -6.69 -5.85 -4.97
CA THR A 210 -7.81 -5.38 -4.15
C THR A 210 -8.93 -6.41 -4.00
N THR A 211 -8.97 -7.40 -4.88
CA THR A 211 -10.00 -8.46 -4.90
C THR A 211 -9.57 -9.73 -4.18
N ARG A 212 -8.29 -9.83 -3.79
CA ARG A 212 -7.75 -11.05 -3.15
C ARG A 212 -8.24 -11.18 -1.72
N ALA A 213 -8.36 -12.43 -1.25
CA ALA A 213 -8.64 -12.73 0.14
C ALA A 213 -7.48 -12.23 1.02
N GLN A 214 -7.82 -11.74 2.21
CA GLN A 214 -6.89 -11.28 3.25
C GLN A 214 -7.45 -11.69 4.61
N PRO A 215 -6.71 -11.63 5.72
CA PRO A 215 -7.25 -11.96 7.02
C PRO A 215 -8.55 -11.22 7.35
N GLY A 216 -9.64 -11.97 7.48
CA GLY A 216 -10.98 -11.44 7.72
C GLY A 216 -11.69 -10.79 6.52
N LEU A 217 -11.11 -10.89 5.32
CA LEU A 217 -11.67 -10.34 4.09
C LEU A 217 -11.71 -11.40 2.98
N ASP A 218 -12.89 -11.73 2.50
CA ASP A 218 -13.06 -12.71 1.44
C ASP A 218 -12.57 -12.21 0.06
N ARG A 219 -12.26 -13.15 -0.84
CA ARG A 219 -12.00 -12.81 -2.23
C ARG A 219 -13.28 -12.28 -2.88
N ASP A 220 -13.19 -11.07 -3.49
CA ASP A 220 -14.34 -10.44 -4.14
C ASP A 220 -13.93 -9.67 -5.41
N LEU A 221 -14.20 -10.25 -6.58
CA LEU A 221 -13.95 -9.62 -7.88
C LEU A 221 -14.86 -8.43 -8.16
N GLN A 222 -16.04 -8.36 -7.52
CA GLN A 222 -16.99 -7.29 -7.78
C GLN A 222 -16.47 -5.94 -7.25
N ILE A 223 -15.59 -5.92 -6.25
CA ILE A 223 -14.91 -4.71 -5.78
C ILE A 223 -14.20 -4.00 -6.94
N TYR A 224 -13.37 -4.71 -7.70
CA TYR A 224 -12.67 -4.12 -8.84
C TYR A 224 -13.60 -3.78 -10.00
N ARG A 225 -14.56 -4.66 -10.33
CA ARG A 225 -15.56 -4.42 -11.39
C ARG A 225 -16.44 -3.21 -11.07
N SER A 226 -16.81 -3.02 -9.82
CA SER A 226 -17.55 -1.85 -9.37
C SER A 226 -16.73 -0.57 -9.54
N LEU A 227 -15.46 -0.57 -9.13
CA LEU A 227 -14.57 0.57 -9.34
C LEU A 227 -14.37 0.92 -10.81
N LEU A 228 -14.26 -0.08 -11.70
CA LEU A 228 -14.19 0.16 -13.15
C LEU A 228 -15.41 0.94 -13.67
N LYS A 229 -16.59 0.63 -13.16
CA LYS A 229 -17.85 1.27 -13.56
C LYS A 229 -18.06 2.64 -12.93
N SER A 230 -17.78 2.75 -11.62
CA SER A 230 -18.10 3.95 -10.83
C SER A 230 -17.01 5.02 -10.87
N ASN A 231 -15.74 4.64 -11.00
CA ASN A 231 -14.62 5.58 -10.98
C ASN A 231 -13.45 5.17 -11.89
N HIS A 232 -13.74 4.61 -13.05
CA HIS A 232 -12.72 4.24 -14.06
C HIS A 232 -11.58 3.38 -13.50
N GLY A 233 -11.86 2.55 -12.50
CA GLY A 233 -10.88 1.68 -11.84
C GLY A 233 -9.95 2.39 -10.85
N ASN A 234 -10.26 3.62 -10.44
CA ASN A 234 -9.43 4.36 -9.49
C ASN A 234 -10.04 4.36 -8.08
N LEU A 235 -9.18 4.46 -7.05
CA LEU A 235 -9.57 4.74 -5.68
C LEU A 235 -8.37 5.32 -4.91
N GLY A 236 -8.51 6.57 -4.44
CA GLY A 236 -7.46 7.34 -3.81
C GLY A 236 -6.51 8.02 -4.80
N ILE A 237 -5.48 8.66 -4.28
CA ILE A 237 -4.48 9.43 -5.03
C ILE A 237 -3.06 9.06 -4.63
N TYR A 238 -2.12 9.21 -5.58
CA TYR A 238 -0.70 9.04 -5.35
C TYR A 238 0.00 10.38 -5.20
N LEU A 239 0.84 10.48 -4.15
CA LEU A 239 1.63 11.67 -3.84
C LEU A 239 3.13 11.36 -3.83
N VAL A 240 3.91 12.42 -3.99
CA VAL A 240 5.36 12.42 -3.76
C VAL A 240 5.69 13.58 -2.82
N PRO A 241 6.17 13.31 -1.59
CA PRO A 241 6.63 14.35 -0.69
C PRO A 241 7.75 15.17 -1.33
N GLN A 242 7.71 16.49 -1.15
CA GLN A 242 8.69 17.43 -1.71
C GLN A 242 9.72 17.90 -0.68
N ALA A 243 9.51 17.55 0.59
CA ALA A 243 10.43 17.79 1.68
C ALA A 243 10.37 16.63 2.67
N ALA A 244 11.44 16.45 3.43
CA ALA A 244 11.44 15.56 4.57
C ALA A 244 10.68 16.18 5.75
N GLY A 245 10.01 15.35 6.54
CA GLY A 245 9.30 15.79 7.72
C GLY A 245 8.64 14.64 8.46
N THR A 246 7.77 14.98 9.37
CA THR A 246 6.98 14.01 10.14
C THR A 246 5.52 14.42 10.07
N ILE A 247 4.64 13.43 9.92
CA ILE A 247 3.19 13.62 9.96
C ILE A 247 2.57 12.74 11.05
N ALA A 248 1.41 13.16 11.57
CA ALA A 248 0.71 12.47 12.64
C ALA A 248 -0.80 12.40 12.36
N VAL A 249 -1.45 11.42 13.00
CA VAL A 249 -2.91 11.34 13.05
C VAL A 249 -3.44 12.62 13.72
N GLY A 250 -4.54 13.16 13.20
CA GLY A 250 -5.14 14.42 13.63
C GLY A 250 -4.66 15.66 12.88
N GLU A 251 -3.55 15.59 12.15
CA GLU A 251 -3.08 16.72 11.34
C GLU A 251 -3.97 16.96 10.12
N LYS A 252 -3.92 18.20 9.63
CA LYS A 252 -4.70 18.62 8.47
C LYS A 252 -4.00 18.31 7.15
N VAL A 253 -4.82 18.08 6.13
CA VAL A 253 -4.39 18.00 4.73
C VAL A 253 -5.18 19.04 3.94
N SER A 254 -4.49 19.95 3.28
CA SER A 254 -5.12 21.00 2.47
C SER A 254 -4.29 21.27 1.22
N ALA A 255 -4.96 21.72 0.15
CA ALA A 255 -4.25 22.22 -1.02
C ALA A 255 -3.53 23.54 -0.69
N SER A 256 -2.32 23.70 -1.23
CA SER A 256 -1.48 24.90 -1.06
C SER A 256 -1.81 25.94 -2.10
#